data_6fdcfbfe507580c025d7750d82d5c459
#
_entry.id   6fdcfbfe507580c025d7750d82d5c459
#
_cell.length_a   1.000
_cell.length_b   1.000
_cell.length_c   1.000
_cell.angle_alpha   90.00
_cell.angle_beta   90.00
_cell.angle_gamma   90.00
#
_symmetry.space_group_name_H-M   'P 1'
#
loop_
_entity.id
_entity.type
_entity.pdbx_description
1 polymer ?
#
loop_
_entity_poly.entity_id
_entity_poly.type
_entity_poly.pdbx_seq_one_letter_code
_entity_poly.pdbx_strand_id
1 'polypeptide(L)'
;MNKRFIFLSLLLLLGISMKAQINIIDLNSVFQTDSIDQVRLVAQYELKYVKDTTNEKQLLDPLKETLMLEIGQKASKCYSYTVYLRDSILTADYKAGASQETIMQHAQAYSNGNITYQIFKNYPTGKVTTTDRLAITNILCEEDNERPEWQLHPDTMTILSYPCQKATCQFKGRDYTAWYTMDIPVSEGPWKLHGLPGFIIKAEDARGHFSFTCTGLEQCRNAKPILIHTKGREKLSRKELDKMYQRFYTDPMGFLSSTAPNVKINITDGQGNPVKSYTVPYNPIEINE
;
A
#
# COMPACT_ATOMS: atom_id res chain seq x y z
N MET A 1 -3.17 -17.29 -28.29
CA MET A 1 -1.75 -16.97 -28.01
C MET A 1 -1.70 -16.30 -26.65
N ASN A 2 -1.34 -17.08 -25.64
CA ASN A 2 -1.33 -16.60 -24.25
C ASN A 2 -0.07 -15.79 -23.99
N LYS A 3 -0.22 -14.51 -23.72
CA LYS A 3 0.89 -13.61 -23.34
C LYS A 3 0.84 -13.32 -21.85
N ARG A 4 1.96 -13.47 -21.16
CA ARG A 4 2.08 -13.34 -19.69
C ARG A 4 2.97 -12.15 -19.35
N PHE A 5 2.50 -11.18 -18.57
CA PHE A 5 3.29 -10.03 -18.04
C PHE A 5 3.61 -10.23 -16.57
N ILE A 6 4.86 -10.15 -16.22
CA ILE A 6 5.32 -10.17 -14.83
C ILE A 6 6.33 -9.04 -14.62
N PHE A 7 5.99 -8.14 -13.72
CA PHE A 7 6.88 -7.42 -12.83
C PHE A 7 7.97 -6.49 -13.38
N LEU A 8 7.67 -5.24 -13.40
CA LEU A 8 8.67 -4.19 -13.50
C LEU A 8 8.87 -3.41 -12.19
N SER A 9 7.91 -3.48 -11.25
CA SER A 9 7.89 -2.57 -10.09
C SER A 9 8.96 -2.83 -9.03
N LEU A 10 9.39 -4.07 -8.88
CA LEU A 10 10.38 -4.43 -7.86
C LEU A 10 11.82 -4.11 -8.25
N LEU A 11 12.09 -4.10 -9.53
CA LEU A 11 13.45 -3.95 -10.08
C LEU A 11 13.85 -2.50 -10.31
N LEU A 12 12.88 -1.60 -10.43
CA LEU A 12 13.11 -0.16 -10.54
C LEU A 12 13.61 0.47 -9.22
N LEU A 13 13.35 -0.16 -8.08
CA LEU A 13 13.86 0.29 -6.77
C LEU A 13 15.38 0.20 -6.62
N LEU A 14 16.06 -0.53 -7.51
CA LEU A 14 17.48 -0.86 -7.37
C LEU A 14 18.38 -0.20 -8.41
N GLY A 15 17.85 0.61 -9.33
CA GLY A 15 18.66 1.22 -10.41
C GLY A 15 19.30 0.20 -11.36
N ILE A 16 18.69 -0.97 -11.51
CA ILE A 16 19.26 -2.14 -12.19
C ILE A 16 18.76 -2.22 -13.63
N SER A 17 19.68 -2.33 -14.59
CA SER A 17 19.38 -2.61 -16.00
C SER A 17 18.98 -4.07 -16.17
N MET A 18 17.72 -4.34 -16.55
CA MET A 18 17.23 -5.70 -16.79
C MET A 18 17.05 -6.02 -18.27
N LYS A 19 17.61 -7.15 -18.68
CA LYS A 19 17.15 -7.93 -19.84
C LYS A 19 16.40 -9.17 -19.31
N ALA A 20 15.13 -9.05 -19.03
CA ALA A 20 14.29 -10.18 -18.65
C ALA A 20 13.35 -10.56 -19.80
N GLN A 21 13.33 -11.84 -20.15
CA GLN A 21 12.33 -12.41 -21.04
C GLN A 21 11.08 -12.69 -20.20
N ILE A 22 10.07 -11.80 -20.32
CA ILE A 22 8.87 -11.82 -19.49
C ILE A 22 7.83 -12.75 -20.11
N ASN A 23 7.45 -13.80 -19.39
CA ASN A 23 6.29 -14.64 -19.69
C ASN A 23 5.05 -14.09 -18.96
N ILE A 24 3.98 -13.78 -19.70
CA ILE A 24 2.82 -12.99 -19.26
C ILE A 24 1.71 -13.87 -18.69
N ILE A 25 1.15 -13.46 -17.54
CA ILE A 25 -0.07 -14.02 -16.94
C ILE A 25 -1.30 -13.49 -17.70
N ASP A 26 -2.36 -14.30 -17.81
CA ASP A 26 -3.65 -13.87 -18.35
C ASP A 26 -4.23 -12.70 -17.55
N LEU A 27 -4.07 -11.50 -18.07
CA LEU A 27 -4.52 -10.27 -17.42
C LEU A 27 -6.05 -10.15 -17.38
N ASN A 28 -6.79 -10.84 -18.26
CA ASN A 28 -8.25 -10.78 -18.23
C ASN A 28 -8.83 -11.41 -16.97
N SER A 29 -8.16 -12.43 -16.42
CA SER A 29 -8.53 -13.01 -15.12
C SER A 29 -8.12 -12.12 -13.93
N VAL A 30 -7.11 -11.26 -14.12
CA VAL A 30 -6.54 -10.37 -13.08
C VAL A 30 -7.41 -9.12 -12.86
N PHE A 31 -8.21 -8.70 -13.86
CA PHE A 31 -8.97 -7.44 -13.80
C PHE A 31 -10.46 -7.59 -13.50
N GLN A 32 -10.94 -8.78 -13.09
CA GLN A 32 -12.29 -8.89 -12.54
C GLN A 32 -12.34 -8.26 -11.16
N THR A 33 -12.99 -7.11 -11.07
CA THR A 33 -13.22 -6.38 -9.81
C THR A 33 -14.66 -6.52 -9.39
N ASP A 34 -14.87 -6.69 -8.09
CA ASP A 34 -16.19 -6.66 -7.48
C ASP A 34 -16.42 -5.26 -6.87
N SER A 35 -17.65 -4.73 -7.02
CA SER A 35 -18.07 -3.51 -6.33
C SER A 35 -18.55 -3.89 -4.93
N ILE A 36 -17.93 -3.29 -3.91
CA ILE A 36 -18.23 -3.61 -2.50
C ILE A 36 -19.07 -2.52 -1.80
N ASP A 37 -18.99 -1.29 -2.30
CA ASP A 37 -19.76 -0.13 -1.81
C ASP A 37 -19.72 1.01 -2.84
N GLN A 38 -20.34 2.15 -2.51
CA GLN A 38 -20.28 3.38 -3.29
C GLN A 38 -19.56 4.47 -2.51
N VAL A 39 -18.60 5.14 -3.16
CA VAL A 39 -17.83 6.23 -2.56
C VAL A 39 -18.73 7.41 -2.22
N ARG A 40 -18.66 7.90 -0.99
CA ARG A 40 -19.35 9.10 -0.48
C ARG A 40 -18.38 10.22 -0.15
N LEU A 41 -17.24 9.87 0.40
CA LEU A 41 -16.17 10.80 0.78
C LEU A 41 -14.84 10.23 0.30
N VAL A 42 -14.00 11.11 -0.23
CA VAL A 42 -12.61 10.80 -0.57
C VAL A 42 -11.70 11.69 0.27
N ALA A 43 -10.72 11.08 0.92
CA ALA A 43 -9.65 11.80 1.59
C ALA A 43 -8.31 11.47 0.97
N GLN A 44 -7.48 12.49 0.83
CA GLN A 44 -6.10 12.36 0.42
C GLN A 44 -5.20 12.57 1.64
N TYR A 45 -4.20 11.69 1.80
CA TYR A 45 -3.19 11.80 2.85
C TYR A 45 -1.78 11.85 2.24
N GLU A 46 -0.93 12.70 2.81
CA GLU A 46 0.50 12.53 2.72
C GLU A 46 0.91 11.52 3.81
N LEU A 47 1.48 10.39 3.40
CA LEU A 47 2.19 9.48 4.28
C LEU A 47 3.68 9.81 4.21
N LYS A 48 4.28 10.12 5.36
CA LYS A 48 5.73 10.13 5.54
C LYS A 48 6.13 8.85 6.26
N TYR A 49 7.15 8.15 5.76
CA TYR A 49 7.57 6.90 6.37
C TYR A 49 9.07 6.64 6.23
N VAL A 50 9.61 5.97 7.23
CA VAL A 50 10.99 5.53 7.29
C VAL A 50 11.03 4.04 6.93
N LYS A 51 11.67 3.70 5.82
CA LYS A 51 11.85 2.32 5.38
C LYS A 51 13.11 1.70 5.98
N ASP A 52 14.16 2.50 6.12
CA ASP A 52 15.47 2.11 6.67
C ASP A 52 15.76 2.93 7.93
N THR A 53 15.58 2.30 9.08
CA THR A 53 15.81 2.92 10.40
C THR A 53 17.29 3.09 10.74
N THR A 54 18.20 2.56 9.92
CA THR A 54 19.65 2.76 10.05
C THR A 54 20.18 3.89 9.19
N ASN A 55 19.35 4.42 8.29
CA ASN A 55 19.69 5.49 7.37
C ASN A 55 19.33 6.86 7.98
N GLU A 56 20.33 7.57 8.50
CA GLU A 56 20.15 8.89 9.12
C GLU A 56 19.45 9.90 8.20
N LYS A 57 19.71 9.86 6.90
CA LYS A 57 19.06 10.75 5.94
C LYS A 57 17.55 10.47 5.86
N GLN A 58 17.13 9.21 5.90
CA GLN A 58 15.71 8.86 5.93
C GLN A 58 15.02 9.22 7.25
N LEU A 59 15.75 9.17 8.36
CA LEU A 59 15.22 9.62 9.66
C LEU A 59 14.98 11.14 9.66
N LEU A 60 15.83 11.92 8.98
CA LEU A 60 15.71 13.39 8.89
C LEU A 60 14.72 13.83 7.79
N ASP A 61 14.68 13.11 6.68
CA ASP A 61 13.79 13.39 5.52
C ASP A 61 13.13 12.06 5.08
N PRO A 62 12.02 11.67 5.72
CA PRO A 62 11.30 10.44 5.42
C PRO A 62 10.79 10.38 3.99
N LEU A 63 10.66 9.16 3.47
CA LEU A 63 10.00 8.92 2.18
C LEU A 63 8.55 9.40 2.24
N LYS A 64 8.02 9.85 1.09
CA LYS A 64 6.66 10.37 0.97
C LYS A 64 5.85 9.53 0.00
N GLU A 65 4.59 9.30 0.34
CA GLU A 65 3.62 8.61 -0.49
C GLU A 65 2.27 9.31 -0.39
N THR A 66 1.55 9.42 -1.50
CA THR A 66 0.18 9.92 -1.49
C THR A 66 -0.78 8.74 -1.34
N LEU A 67 -1.55 8.73 -0.26
CA LEU A 67 -2.61 7.75 -0.04
C LEU A 67 -3.98 8.35 -0.33
N MET A 68 -4.83 7.54 -0.94
CA MET A 68 -6.26 7.83 -1.10
C MET A 68 -7.06 6.96 -0.16
N LEU A 69 -8.04 7.55 0.51
CA LEU A 69 -9.02 6.86 1.33
C LEU A 69 -10.41 7.12 0.74
N GLU A 70 -10.98 6.11 0.10
CA GLU A 70 -12.36 6.10 -0.40
C GLU A 70 -13.26 5.54 0.70
N ILE A 71 -14.26 6.31 1.11
CA ILE A 71 -15.18 5.97 2.19
C ILE A 71 -16.58 5.83 1.63
N GLY A 72 -17.17 4.65 1.81
CA GLY A 72 -18.54 4.35 1.46
C GLY A 72 -19.49 4.41 2.66
N GLN A 73 -20.61 3.73 2.56
CA GLN A 73 -21.56 3.58 3.67
C GLN A 73 -21.18 2.44 4.60
N LYS A 74 -20.64 1.36 4.06
CA LYS A 74 -20.39 0.10 4.75
C LYS A 74 -18.91 -0.21 4.83
N ALA A 75 -18.14 0.18 3.84
CA ALA A 75 -16.73 -0.16 3.71
C ALA A 75 -15.90 1.05 3.29
N SER A 76 -14.61 1.00 3.55
CA SER A 76 -13.65 1.97 3.04
C SER A 76 -12.44 1.28 2.41
N LYS A 77 -11.73 2.01 1.52
CA LYS A 77 -10.54 1.54 0.82
C LYS A 77 -9.43 2.56 0.94
N CYS A 78 -8.27 2.14 1.47
CA CYS A 78 -7.05 2.95 1.53
C CYS A 78 -5.96 2.35 0.63
N TYR A 79 -5.35 3.17 -0.25
CA TYR A 79 -4.35 2.71 -1.21
C TYR A 79 -3.41 3.83 -1.64
N SER A 80 -2.22 3.48 -2.18
CA SER A 80 -1.30 4.45 -2.79
C SER A 80 -1.85 4.95 -4.11
N TYR A 81 -1.96 6.28 -4.25
CA TYR A 81 -2.36 6.91 -5.50
C TYR A 81 -1.31 6.72 -6.60
N THR A 82 -0.04 6.81 -6.26
CA THR A 82 1.08 6.64 -7.20
C THR A 82 1.09 5.23 -7.81
N VAL A 83 0.92 4.20 -6.96
CA VAL A 83 0.83 2.81 -7.41
C VAL A 83 -0.43 2.58 -8.25
N TYR A 84 -1.58 3.12 -7.83
CA TYR A 84 -2.83 3.06 -8.58
C TYR A 84 -2.69 3.68 -9.98
N LEU A 85 -2.10 4.87 -10.07
CA LEU A 85 -1.89 5.56 -11.34
C LEU A 85 -0.99 4.76 -12.27
N ARG A 86 0.14 4.27 -11.76
CA ARG A 86 1.05 3.40 -12.51
C ARG A 86 0.33 2.16 -13.04
N ASP A 87 -0.37 1.44 -12.17
CA ASP A 87 -1.04 0.20 -12.56
C ASP A 87 -2.18 0.45 -13.56
N SER A 88 -2.85 1.62 -13.46
CA SER A 88 -3.87 2.05 -14.44
C SER A 88 -3.26 2.33 -15.81
N ILE A 89 -2.14 3.04 -15.87
CA ILE A 89 -1.43 3.35 -17.14
C ILE A 89 -0.93 2.06 -17.78
N LEU A 90 -0.24 1.20 -17.02
CA LEU A 90 0.27 -0.08 -17.54
C LEU A 90 -0.87 -1.00 -18.04
N THR A 91 -2.01 -0.95 -17.38
CA THR A 91 -3.21 -1.67 -17.80
C THR A 91 -3.76 -1.13 -19.11
N ALA A 92 -3.81 0.19 -19.28
CA ALA A 92 -4.25 0.84 -20.50
C ALA A 92 -3.32 0.52 -21.68
N ASP A 93 -2.00 0.62 -21.46
CA ASP A 93 -0.98 0.27 -22.46
C ASP A 93 -1.13 -1.18 -22.94
N TYR A 94 -1.30 -2.08 -21.99
CA TYR A 94 -1.51 -3.49 -22.33
C TYR A 94 -2.77 -3.72 -23.15
N LYS A 95 -3.89 -3.11 -22.75
CA LYS A 95 -5.16 -3.22 -23.50
C LYS A 95 -5.07 -2.62 -24.90
N ALA A 96 -4.27 -1.56 -25.06
CA ALA A 96 -3.99 -0.94 -26.35
C ALA A 96 -3.00 -1.72 -27.22
N GLY A 97 -2.38 -2.81 -26.68
CA GLY A 97 -1.35 -3.58 -27.40
C GLY A 97 -0.04 -2.82 -27.55
N ALA A 98 0.28 -1.91 -26.64
CA ALA A 98 1.52 -1.13 -26.64
C ALA A 98 2.77 -2.03 -26.67
N SER A 99 3.87 -1.51 -27.22
CA SER A 99 5.14 -2.22 -27.27
C SER A 99 5.70 -2.45 -25.86
N GLN A 100 6.55 -3.49 -25.70
CA GLN A 100 7.24 -3.72 -24.41
C GLN A 100 8.09 -2.52 -24.01
N GLU A 101 8.69 -1.83 -24.97
CA GLU A 101 9.49 -0.62 -24.72
C GLU A 101 8.63 0.50 -24.12
N THR A 102 7.45 0.77 -24.70
CA THR A 102 6.51 1.76 -24.17
C THR A 102 6.06 1.42 -22.75
N ILE A 103 5.71 0.16 -22.50
CA ILE A 103 5.31 -0.32 -21.17
C ILE A 103 6.45 -0.14 -20.17
N MET A 104 7.69 -0.43 -20.57
CA MET A 104 8.87 -0.26 -19.71
C MET A 104 9.14 1.21 -19.40
N GLN A 105 9.04 2.10 -20.40
CA GLN A 105 9.20 3.55 -20.23
C GLN A 105 8.17 4.11 -19.24
N HIS A 106 6.90 3.75 -19.38
CA HIS A 106 5.85 4.17 -18.47
C HIS A 106 6.03 3.58 -17.06
N ALA A 107 6.40 2.30 -16.93
CA ALA A 107 6.70 1.70 -15.64
C ALA A 107 7.85 2.42 -14.92
N GLN A 108 8.87 2.86 -15.65
CA GLN A 108 9.99 3.62 -15.10
C GLN A 108 9.58 5.04 -14.70
N ALA A 109 8.81 5.74 -15.55
CA ALA A 109 8.32 7.09 -15.28
C ALA A 109 7.46 7.18 -14.00
N TYR A 110 6.72 6.11 -13.69
CA TYR A 110 5.82 6.03 -12.52
C TYR A 110 6.34 5.08 -11.44
N SER A 111 7.66 4.92 -11.30
CA SER A 111 8.29 3.96 -10.38
C SER A 111 8.28 4.39 -8.90
N ASN A 112 7.91 5.61 -8.59
CA ASN A 112 8.10 6.21 -7.24
C ASN A 112 7.15 5.68 -6.15
N GLY A 113 6.10 4.90 -6.50
CA GLY A 113 5.19 4.31 -5.54
C GLY A 113 5.75 3.01 -4.93
N ASN A 114 5.84 2.99 -3.60
CA ASN A 114 6.41 1.86 -2.86
C ASN A 114 5.37 1.07 -2.05
N ILE A 115 4.18 1.63 -1.83
CA ILE A 115 3.12 1.02 -1.03
C ILE A 115 2.17 0.27 -1.97
N THR A 116 2.38 -1.02 -2.14
CA THR A 116 1.62 -1.87 -3.07
C THR A 116 0.34 -2.44 -2.48
N TYR A 117 0.24 -2.48 -1.16
CA TYR A 117 -0.95 -2.99 -0.50
C TYR A 117 -2.14 -2.01 -0.59
N GLN A 118 -3.33 -2.59 -0.63
CA GLN A 118 -4.60 -1.89 -0.49
C GLN A 118 -5.32 -2.46 0.73
N ILE A 119 -5.87 -1.59 1.55
CA ILE A 119 -6.59 -1.94 2.79
C ILE A 119 -8.08 -1.67 2.57
N PHE A 120 -8.90 -2.68 2.79
CA PHE A 120 -10.36 -2.60 2.76
C PHE A 120 -10.89 -2.83 4.17
N LYS A 121 -11.36 -1.77 4.83
CA LYS A 121 -11.95 -1.89 6.18
C LYS A 121 -13.41 -2.24 6.09
N ASN A 122 -13.84 -3.09 7.03
CA ASN A 122 -15.20 -3.64 7.12
C ASN A 122 -15.67 -4.39 5.85
N TYR A 123 -14.71 -5.02 5.16
CA TYR A 123 -15.01 -5.91 4.04
C TYR A 123 -14.15 -7.19 4.09
N PRO A 124 -14.79 -8.39 4.16
CA PRO A 124 -16.22 -8.58 4.47
C PRO A 124 -16.62 -7.94 5.79
N THR A 125 -17.90 -7.79 6.06
CA THR A 125 -18.38 -7.13 7.29
C THR A 125 -17.68 -7.68 8.54
N GLY A 126 -17.13 -6.78 9.36
CA GLY A 126 -16.36 -7.13 10.56
C GLY A 126 -14.91 -7.54 10.28
N LYS A 127 -14.44 -7.48 9.02
CA LYS A 127 -13.07 -7.83 8.64
C LYS A 127 -12.32 -6.65 8.02
N VAL A 128 -11.00 -6.75 8.04
CA VAL A 128 -10.10 -5.97 7.18
C VAL A 128 -9.51 -6.93 6.15
N THR A 129 -9.69 -6.60 4.89
CA THR A 129 -9.01 -7.30 3.79
C THR A 129 -7.83 -6.46 3.33
N THR A 130 -6.65 -7.04 3.37
CA THR A 130 -5.44 -6.50 2.74
C THR A 130 -5.21 -7.25 1.44
N THR A 131 -5.15 -6.54 0.33
CA THR A 131 -4.61 -7.09 -0.92
C THR A 131 -3.23 -6.49 -1.17
N ASP A 132 -2.30 -7.32 -1.59
CA ASP A 132 -0.94 -6.86 -1.88
C ASP A 132 -0.36 -7.63 -3.06
N ARG A 133 0.80 -7.18 -3.49
CA ARG A 133 1.60 -7.83 -4.50
C ARG A 133 3.06 -7.83 -4.06
N LEU A 134 3.57 -9.01 -3.76
CA LEU A 134 4.95 -9.19 -3.38
C LEU A 134 5.68 -9.99 -4.47
N ALA A 135 6.62 -9.34 -5.13
CA ALA A 135 7.21 -9.90 -6.34
C ALA A 135 6.12 -10.29 -7.37
N ILE A 136 6.00 -11.55 -7.72
CA ILE A 136 5.01 -12.07 -8.67
C ILE A 136 3.76 -12.63 -7.99
N THR A 137 3.74 -12.67 -6.67
CA THR A 137 2.66 -13.26 -5.90
C THR A 137 1.61 -12.19 -5.56
N ASN A 138 0.38 -12.40 -6.02
CA ASN A 138 -0.76 -11.60 -5.62
C ASN A 138 -1.34 -12.20 -4.34
N ILE A 139 -1.51 -11.39 -3.32
CA ILE A 139 -1.83 -11.80 -1.95
C ILE A 139 -3.17 -11.22 -1.54
N LEU A 140 -3.91 -11.99 -0.74
CA LEU A 140 -5.09 -11.57 0.00
C LEU A 140 -4.97 -12.07 1.44
N CYS A 141 -5.06 -11.14 2.39
CA CYS A 141 -5.09 -11.44 3.83
C CYS A 141 -6.37 -10.85 4.44
N GLU A 142 -7.13 -11.68 5.12
CA GLU A 142 -8.34 -11.27 5.86
C GLU A 142 -8.06 -11.42 7.36
N GLU A 143 -8.30 -10.37 8.12
CA GLU A 143 -8.17 -10.33 9.58
C GLU A 143 -9.39 -9.64 10.20
N ASP A 144 -9.56 -9.76 11.52
CA ASP A 144 -10.63 -9.05 12.21
C ASP A 144 -10.45 -7.53 12.09
N ASN A 145 -11.55 -6.80 11.91
CA ASN A 145 -11.52 -5.33 11.90
C ASN A 145 -11.41 -4.80 13.33
N GLU A 146 -10.25 -5.05 13.92
CA GLU A 146 -9.90 -4.64 15.26
C GLU A 146 -9.92 -3.12 15.38
N ARG A 147 -10.70 -2.61 16.33
CA ARG A 147 -10.78 -1.19 16.60
C ARG A 147 -9.66 -0.80 17.57
N PRO A 148 -8.82 0.22 17.26
CA PRO A 148 -7.87 0.74 18.23
C PRO A 148 -8.57 1.24 19.51
N GLU A 149 -8.01 0.94 20.66
CA GLU A 149 -8.50 1.43 21.96
C GLU A 149 -7.97 2.84 22.20
N TRP A 150 -8.77 3.83 21.82
CA TRP A 150 -8.39 5.23 21.90
C TRP A 150 -8.57 5.83 23.29
N GLN A 151 -7.54 6.46 23.79
CA GLN A 151 -7.59 7.37 24.94
C GLN A 151 -7.75 8.81 24.41
N LEU A 152 -8.85 9.47 24.79
CA LEU A 152 -9.12 10.85 24.38
C LEU A 152 -8.44 11.83 25.34
N HIS A 153 -7.89 12.92 24.80
CA HIS A 153 -7.22 13.99 25.54
C HIS A 153 -7.93 15.32 25.34
N PRO A 154 -7.81 16.26 26.29
CA PRO A 154 -8.42 17.61 26.17
C PRO A 154 -7.67 18.51 25.20
N ASP A 155 -6.47 18.13 24.77
CA ASP A 155 -5.66 18.91 23.84
C ASP A 155 -6.38 19.08 22.52
N THR A 156 -6.34 20.30 21.98
CA THR A 156 -6.97 20.67 20.70
C THR A 156 -5.98 21.42 19.82
N MET A 157 -6.16 21.29 18.51
CA MET A 157 -5.46 22.10 17.50
C MET A 157 -6.33 22.24 16.25
N THR A 158 -6.04 23.23 15.42
CA THR A 158 -6.71 23.39 14.12
C THR A 158 -5.84 22.83 13.01
N ILE A 159 -6.38 21.91 12.19
CA ILE A 159 -5.72 21.34 11.01
C ILE A 159 -6.68 21.46 9.82
N LEU A 160 -6.24 21.98 8.68
CA LEU A 160 -7.08 22.21 7.48
C LEU A 160 -8.39 22.96 7.79
N SER A 161 -8.35 23.94 8.71
CA SER A 161 -9.50 24.69 9.22
C SER A 161 -10.48 23.89 10.07
N TYR A 162 -10.23 22.64 10.39
CA TYR A 162 -11.05 21.82 11.28
C TYR A 162 -10.53 21.89 12.71
N PRO A 163 -11.38 22.10 13.71
CA PRO A 163 -11.02 21.91 15.11
C PRO A 163 -10.79 20.41 15.35
N CYS A 164 -9.62 20.04 15.82
CA CYS A 164 -9.23 18.66 16.05
C CYS A 164 -8.94 18.45 17.53
N GLN A 165 -9.35 17.30 18.05
CA GLN A 165 -9.03 16.82 19.38
C GLN A 165 -7.99 15.71 19.30
N LYS A 166 -7.12 15.64 20.32
CA LYS A 166 -6.07 14.62 20.41
C LYS A 166 -6.63 13.31 20.97
N ALA A 167 -6.13 12.20 20.42
CA ALA A 167 -6.32 10.86 20.96
C ALA A 167 -5.02 10.05 20.83
N THR A 168 -4.81 9.08 21.73
CA THR A 168 -3.67 8.16 21.68
C THR A 168 -4.13 6.73 21.77
N CYS A 169 -3.39 5.80 21.17
CA CYS A 169 -3.62 4.37 21.33
C CYS A 169 -2.33 3.59 21.12
N GLN A 170 -2.28 2.36 21.63
CA GLN A 170 -1.36 1.34 21.17
C GLN A 170 -2.10 0.46 20.16
N PHE A 171 -1.55 0.30 18.95
CA PHE A 171 -2.19 -0.47 17.91
C PHE A 171 -1.17 -1.11 16.97
N LYS A 172 -1.31 -2.43 16.74
CA LYS A 172 -0.42 -3.20 15.87
C LYS A 172 1.08 -2.99 16.17
N GLY A 173 1.43 -3.00 17.48
CA GLY A 173 2.80 -2.89 17.98
C GLY A 173 3.42 -1.49 17.94
N ARG A 174 2.59 -0.44 17.72
CA ARG A 174 3.04 0.96 17.72
C ARG A 174 2.13 1.82 18.60
N ASP A 175 2.73 2.85 19.22
CA ASP A 175 1.99 3.88 19.95
C ASP A 175 1.68 5.01 18.96
N TYR A 176 0.39 5.34 18.81
CA TYR A 176 -0.07 6.38 17.90
C TYR A 176 -0.62 7.60 18.67
N THR A 177 -0.33 8.78 18.14
CA THR A 177 -1.04 10.02 18.43
C THR A 177 -1.87 10.39 17.20
N ALA A 178 -3.18 10.59 17.39
CA ALA A 178 -4.09 11.02 16.33
C ALA A 178 -4.76 12.35 16.71
N TRP A 179 -5.08 13.13 15.67
CA TRP A 179 -5.89 14.34 15.72
C TRP A 179 -7.09 14.11 14.84
N TYR A 180 -8.28 14.15 15.45
CA TYR A 180 -9.55 13.88 14.77
C TYR A 180 -10.52 15.03 14.93
N THR A 181 -11.44 15.18 13.99
CA THR A 181 -12.49 16.21 14.03
C THR A 181 -13.89 15.59 14.04
N MET A 182 -14.76 16.13 14.87
CA MET A 182 -16.18 15.76 14.90
C MET A 182 -17.01 16.50 13.84
N ASP A 183 -16.46 17.54 13.19
CA ASP A 183 -17.13 18.25 12.09
C ASP A 183 -17.33 17.35 10.87
N ILE A 184 -16.57 16.25 10.80
CA ILE A 184 -16.75 15.17 9.83
C ILE A 184 -17.14 13.91 10.61
N PRO A 185 -18.46 13.62 10.75
CA PRO A 185 -18.96 12.56 11.62
C PRO A 185 -18.81 11.17 10.98
N VAL A 186 -17.58 10.84 10.57
CA VAL A 186 -17.19 9.58 9.95
C VAL A 186 -16.06 8.99 10.75
N SER A 187 -16.28 7.82 11.36
CA SER A 187 -15.31 7.14 12.24
C SER A 187 -14.22 6.41 11.42
N GLU A 188 -13.51 7.15 10.57
CA GLU A 188 -12.56 6.65 9.60
C GLU A 188 -11.23 7.40 9.66
N GLY A 189 -10.17 6.78 9.10
CA GLY A 189 -8.84 7.33 9.02
C GLY A 189 -7.93 6.55 8.08
N PRO A 190 -6.66 6.96 7.94
CA PRO A 190 -5.71 6.33 7.03
C PRO A 190 -5.31 4.92 7.50
N TRP A 191 -4.88 4.10 6.55
CA TRP A 191 -4.44 2.72 6.80
C TRP A 191 -5.52 1.92 7.56
N LYS A 192 -5.21 1.30 8.69
CA LYS A 192 -6.14 0.56 9.55
C LYS A 192 -6.66 1.39 10.73
N LEU A 193 -6.26 2.67 10.84
CA LEU A 193 -6.70 3.54 11.93
C LEU A 193 -8.15 3.97 11.70
N HIS A 194 -9.00 3.77 12.72
CA HIS A 194 -10.42 4.13 12.71
C HIS A 194 -10.97 4.11 14.14
N GLY A 195 -12.26 4.37 14.31
CA GLY A 195 -12.95 4.13 15.59
C GLY A 195 -13.03 5.34 16.51
N LEU A 196 -12.45 6.50 16.17
CA LEU A 196 -12.69 7.75 16.88
C LEU A 196 -14.10 8.29 16.57
N PRO A 197 -14.67 9.16 17.42
CA PRO A 197 -16.01 9.73 17.20
C PRO A 197 -16.04 10.79 16.09
N GLY A 198 -15.09 10.73 15.15
CA GLY A 198 -14.94 11.62 14.01
C GLY A 198 -13.79 11.17 13.12
N PHE A 199 -13.50 11.99 12.11
CA PHE A 199 -12.52 11.69 11.08
C PHE A 199 -11.10 12.00 11.54
N ILE A 200 -10.16 11.09 11.32
CA ILE A 200 -8.75 11.27 11.68
C ILE A 200 -8.07 12.13 10.61
N ILE A 201 -7.77 13.38 10.95
CA ILE A 201 -7.07 14.32 10.06
C ILE A 201 -5.55 14.05 10.05
N LYS A 202 -4.97 13.74 11.21
CA LYS A 202 -3.54 13.44 11.33
C LYS A 202 -3.35 12.26 12.28
N ALA A 203 -2.38 11.40 11.98
CA ALA A 203 -1.92 10.36 12.89
C ALA A 203 -0.41 10.16 12.70
N GLU A 204 0.32 9.91 13.79
CA GLU A 204 1.75 9.61 13.75
C GLU A 204 2.13 8.62 14.83
N ASP A 205 3.10 7.75 14.55
CA ASP A 205 3.64 6.86 15.57
C ASP A 205 4.69 7.57 16.43
N ALA A 206 4.83 7.13 17.69
CA ALA A 206 5.71 7.76 18.67
C ALA A 206 7.20 7.74 18.27
N ARG A 207 7.60 6.88 17.33
CA ARG A 207 8.96 6.79 16.80
C ARG A 207 9.22 7.76 15.65
N GLY A 208 8.18 8.42 15.13
CA GLY A 208 8.25 9.28 13.94
C GLY A 208 8.51 8.50 12.65
N HIS A 209 8.29 7.18 12.66
CA HIS A 209 8.53 6.34 11.48
C HIS A 209 7.37 6.36 10.48
N PHE A 210 6.15 6.64 10.95
CA PHE A 210 4.95 6.75 10.10
C PHE A 210 4.13 7.95 10.54
N SER A 211 3.89 8.87 9.61
CA SER A 211 3.04 10.04 9.83
C SER A 211 2.09 10.21 8.66
N PHE A 212 0.80 10.25 8.96
CA PHE A 212 -0.30 10.46 8.02
C PHE A 212 -0.86 11.85 8.25
N THR A 213 -0.89 12.68 7.23
CA THR A 213 -1.51 14.00 7.29
C THR A 213 -2.51 14.16 6.15
N CYS A 214 -3.77 14.38 6.48
CA CYS A 214 -4.78 14.67 5.47
C CYS A 214 -4.42 15.97 4.74
N THR A 215 -4.45 15.95 3.42
CA THR A 215 -4.12 17.09 2.55
C THR A 215 -5.31 17.55 1.73
N GLY A 216 -6.38 16.75 1.67
CA GLY A 216 -7.59 17.09 0.92
C GLY A 216 -8.75 16.18 1.30
N LEU A 217 -9.95 16.75 1.18
CA LEU A 217 -11.24 16.07 1.43
C LEU A 217 -12.24 16.49 0.37
N GLU A 218 -12.93 15.52 -0.22
CA GLU A 218 -13.92 15.77 -1.25
C GLU A 218 -15.16 14.87 -1.05
N GLN A 219 -16.34 15.48 -1.02
CA GLN A 219 -17.59 14.73 -1.07
C GLN A 219 -17.86 14.27 -2.49
N CYS A 220 -18.04 12.97 -2.67
CA CYS A 220 -18.32 12.38 -3.97
C CYS A 220 -19.82 12.58 -4.30
N ARG A 221 -20.11 13.45 -5.27
CA ARG A 221 -21.49 13.72 -5.72
C ARG A 221 -22.01 12.70 -6.73
N ASN A 222 -21.09 12.07 -7.46
CA ASN A 222 -21.39 11.05 -8.46
C ASN A 222 -21.08 9.66 -7.90
N ALA A 223 -21.99 8.71 -8.11
CA ALA A 223 -21.79 7.34 -7.67
C ALA A 223 -20.54 6.73 -8.33
N LYS A 224 -19.52 6.48 -7.53
CA LYS A 224 -18.28 5.80 -7.95
C LYS A 224 -18.14 4.54 -7.10
N PRO A 225 -18.01 3.34 -7.68
CA PRO A 225 -17.89 2.13 -6.89
C PRO A 225 -16.54 2.04 -6.19
N ILE A 226 -16.53 1.53 -4.96
CA ILE A 226 -15.33 1.01 -4.31
C ILE A 226 -15.09 -0.39 -4.87
N LEU A 227 -13.97 -0.56 -5.55
CA LEU A 227 -13.64 -1.79 -6.26
C LEU A 227 -12.55 -2.59 -5.52
N ILE A 228 -12.77 -3.90 -5.42
CA ILE A 228 -11.78 -4.86 -4.93
C ILE A 228 -11.52 -5.91 -6.01
N HIS A 229 -10.27 -6.40 -6.06
CA HIS A 229 -9.88 -7.52 -6.90
C HIS A 229 -9.42 -8.68 -6.02
N THR A 230 -10.16 -9.80 -6.04
CA THR A 230 -9.89 -10.97 -5.17
C THR A 230 -9.44 -12.22 -5.93
N LYS A 231 -9.77 -12.31 -7.23
CA LYS A 231 -9.47 -13.50 -8.04
C LYS A 231 -7.96 -13.66 -8.28
N GLY A 232 -7.50 -14.90 -8.27
CA GLY A 232 -6.09 -15.22 -8.55
C GLY A 232 -5.11 -14.77 -7.46
N ARG A 233 -5.62 -14.47 -6.25
CA ARG A 233 -4.81 -14.12 -5.09
C ARG A 233 -4.63 -15.31 -4.18
N GLU A 234 -3.42 -15.47 -3.67
CA GLU A 234 -3.11 -16.43 -2.61
C GLU A 234 -3.66 -15.92 -1.28
N LYS A 235 -4.51 -16.71 -0.65
CA LYS A 235 -5.05 -16.38 0.68
C LYS A 235 -4.06 -16.77 1.75
N LEU A 236 -3.64 -15.79 2.55
CA LEU A 236 -2.69 -15.96 3.65
C LEU A 236 -3.32 -15.44 4.95
N SER A 237 -3.01 -16.10 6.05
CA SER A 237 -3.19 -15.52 7.38
C SER A 237 -2.20 -14.37 7.60
N ARG A 238 -2.46 -13.50 8.56
CA ARG A 238 -1.54 -12.40 8.90
C ARG A 238 -0.13 -12.92 9.22
N LYS A 239 -0.02 -13.98 10.00
CA LYS A 239 1.26 -14.61 10.36
C LYS A 239 2.04 -15.14 9.15
N GLU A 240 1.36 -15.72 8.17
CA GLU A 240 1.99 -16.19 6.93
C GLU A 240 2.45 -15.02 6.07
N LEU A 241 1.64 -13.98 5.97
CA LEU A 241 2.00 -12.75 5.24
C LEU A 241 3.22 -12.07 5.86
N ASP A 242 3.30 -11.95 7.18
CA ASP A 242 4.46 -11.37 7.86
C ASP A 242 5.73 -12.17 7.62
N LYS A 243 5.65 -13.51 7.69
CA LYS A 243 6.78 -14.40 7.33
C LYS A 243 7.20 -14.22 5.87
N MET A 244 6.22 -14.05 4.97
CA MET A 244 6.49 -13.83 3.55
C MET A 244 7.22 -12.49 3.33
N TYR A 245 6.79 -11.40 3.99
CA TYR A 245 7.48 -10.12 3.97
C TYR A 245 8.91 -10.26 4.52
N GLN A 246 9.08 -10.83 5.71
CA GLN A 246 10.40 -11.03 6.32
C GLN A 246 11.34 -11.77 5.37
N ARG A 247 10.89 -12.89 4.79
CA ARG A 247 11.68 -13.68 3.84
C ARG A 247 12.07 -12.86 2.61
N PHE A 248 11.11 -12.12 2.03
CA PHE A 248 11.36 -11.29 0.86
C PHE A 248 12.39 -10.19 1.13
N TYR A 249 12.26 -9.47 2.24
CA TYR A 249 13.15 -8.36 2.55
C TYR A 249 14.55 -8.83 3.01
N THR A 250 14.65 -10.04 3.59
CA THR A 250 15.92 -10.62 4.01
C THR A 250 16.70 -11.25 2.83
N ASP A 251 16.01 -11.96 1.94
CA ASP A 251 16.60 -12.62 0.77
C ASP A 251 15.68 -12.50 -0.46
N PRO A 252 15.66 -11.32 -1.13
CA PRO A 252 14.82 -11.10 -2.31
C PRO A 252 15.12 -12.07 -3.44
N MET A 253 16.42 -12.44 -3.63
CA MET A 253 16.83 -13.34 -4.70
C MET A 253 16.35 -14.78 -4.48
N GLY A 254 16.55 -15.30 -3.27
CA GLY A 254 16.04 -16.63 -2.90
C GLY A 254 14.51 -16.67 -2.93
N PHE A 255 13.83 -15.59 -2.51
CA PHE A 255 12.39 -15.46 -2.63
C PHE A 255 11.93 -15.56 -4.09
N LEU A 256 12.50 -14.73 -4.98
CA LEU A 256 12.16 -14.71 -6.41
C LEU A 256 12.46 -16.06 -7.08
N SER A 257 13.61 -16.67 -6.78
CA SER A 257 13.98 -17.97 -7.33
C SER A 257 13.00 -19.07 -6.92
N SER A 258 12.46 -19.01 -5.70
CA SER A 258 11.49 -20.00 -5.21
C SER A 258 10.05 -19.77 -5.71
N THR A 259 9.66 -18.53 -5.93
CA THR A 259 8.30 -18.18 -6.38
C THR A 259 8.17 -18.13 -7.91
N ALA A 260 9.30 -17.92 -8.61
CA ALA A 260 9.37 -17.82 -10.07
C ALA A 260 10.50 -18.67 -10.65
N PRO A 261 10.53 -20.02 -10.46
CA PRO A 261 11.65 -20.86 -10.84
C PRO A 261 11.97 -20.84 -12.35
N ASN A 262 11.00 -20.48 -13.18
CA ASN A 262 11.14 -20.37 -14.63
C ASN A 262 11.59 -18.98 -15.12
N VAL A 263 11.80 -18.03 -14.19
CA VAL A 263 12.26 -16.67 -14.50
C VAL A 263 13.74 -16.56 -14.15
N LYS A 264 14.59 -16.41 -15.16
CA LYS A 264 16.01 -16.09 -14.94
C LYS A 264 16.12 -14.60 -14.62
N ILE A 265 16.49 -14.30 -13.39
CA ILE A 265 16.71 -12.92 -12.93
C ILE A 265 18.21 -12.73 -12.79
N ASN A 266 18.77 -11.86 -13.61
CA ASN A 266 20.15 -11.42 -13.50
C ASN A 266 20.16 -10.01 -12.93
N ILE A 267 20.60 -9.86 -11.69
CA ILE A 267 20.80 -8.57 -11.06
C ILE A 267 22.28 -8.24 -11.12
N THR A 268 22.61 -7.05 -11.60
CA THR A 268 23.98 -6.55 -11.63
C THR A 268 24.09 -5.26 -10.80
N ASP A 269 25.21 -5.05 -10.17
CA ASP A 269 25.56 -3.77 -9.54
C ASP A 269 25.75 -2.65 -10.59
N GLY A 270 26.00 -1.41 -10.14
CA GLY A 270 26.24 -0.28 -11.01
C GLY A 270 27.48 -0.40 -11.91
N GLN A 271 28.31 -1.45 -11.71
CA GLN A 271 29.52 -1.78 -12.49
C GLN A 271 29.28 -2.96 -13.42
N GLY A 272 28.08 -3.57 -13.40
CA GLY A 272 27.72 -4.72 -14.24
C GLY A 272 28.10 -6.09 -13.64
N ASN A 273 28.55 -6.16 -12.39
CA ASN A 273 28.89 -7.42 -11.75
C ASN A 273 27.63 -8.11 -11.21
N PRO A 274 27.52 -9.47 -11.29
CA PRO A 274 26.37 -10.19 -10.78
C PRO A 274 26.23 -10.02 -9.26
N VAL A 275 25.05 -9.59 -8.80
CA VAL A 275 24.69 -9.54 -7.38
C VAL A 275 24.05 -10.87 -6.99
N LYS A 276 24.70 -11.63 -6.09
CA LYS A 276 24.24 -12.97 -5.67
C LYS A 276 23.23 -12.91 -4.52
N SER A 277 23.36 -11.94 -3.63
CA SER A 277 22.45 -11.73 -2.51
C SER A 277 22.49 -10.26 -2.07
N TYR A 278 21.38 -9.75 -1.57
CA TYR A 278 21.26 -8.45 -0.91
C TYR A 278 20.07 -8.50 0.03
N THR A 279 20.06 -7.60 1.00
CA THR A 279 18.90 -7.37 1.88
C THR A 279 18.26 -6.04 1.50
N VAL A 280 16.94 -5.95 1.66
CA VAL A 280 16.20 -4.70 1.50
C VAL A 280 15.78 -4.21 2.88
N PRO A 281 16.06 -2.95 3.23
CA PRO A 281 15.62 -2.40 4.50
C PRO A 281 14.10 -2.55 4.67
N TYR A 282 13.69 -3.00 5.85
CA TYR A 282 12.30 -3.26 6.17
C TYR A 282 11.95 -2.76 7.56
N ASN A 283 11.10 -1.77 7.61
CA ASN A 283 10.48 -1.26 8.82
C ASN A 283 8.96 -1.42 8.68
N PRO A 284 8.39 -2.54 9.17
CA PRO A 284 6.97 -2.80 9.02
C PRO A 284 6.12 -1.80 9.78
N ILE A 285 4.98 -1.41 9.21
CA ILE A 285 4.00 -0.57 9.91
C ILE A 285 3.31 -1.37 11.02
N GLU A 286 3.15 -2.68 10.86
CA GLU A 286 2.64 -3.61 11.87
C GLU A 286 3.80 -4.40 12.46
N ILE A 287 3.96 -4.31 13.78
CA ILE A 287 4.94 -5.06 14.55
C ILE A 287 4.16 -6.12 15.31
N ASN A 288 4.12 -7.33 14.78
CA ASN A 288 3.50 -8.47 15.44
C ASN A 288 4.55 -9.20 16.28
N GLU A 289 4.18 -9.57 17.51
CA GLU A 289 5.00 -10.41 18.40
C GLU A 289 5.10 -11.86 17.92
#